data_6c0742572256189c14192ea09b089bab
#
_entry.id   6c0742572256189c14192ea09b089bab
#
_cell.length_a   1.000
_cell.length_b   1.000
_cell.length_c   1.000
_cell.angle_alpha   90.00
_cell.angle_beta   90.00
_cell.angle_gamma   90.00
#
_symmetry.space_group_name_H-M   'P 1'
#
loop_
_entity.id
_entity.type
_entity.pdbx_description
1 polymer ?
#
loop_
_entity_poly.entity_id
_entity_poly.type
_entity_poly.pdbx_seq_one_letter_code
_entity_poly.pdbx_strand_id
1 'polypeptide(L)' 'MPVKEKEWEDRVKGLLKAELKRRNITYAELVGKLADIGVMDSEPNIRNKISRGKFTAVFFLQCLTAIGVSELRL' A
#
# COMPACT_ATOMS: atom_id res chain seq x y z
N MET A 1 -10.76 5.30 -26.37
CA MET A 1 -10.36 4.24 -25.79
C MET A 1 -10.67 4.08 -24.38
N PRO A 2 -11.12 3.07 -24.10
CA PRO A 2 -11.52 2.89 -22.79
C PRO A 2 -10.48 3.09 -21.84
N VAL A 3 -10.97 3.39 -20.76
CA VAL A 3 -10.22 3.59 -19.69
C VAL A 3 -9.51 2.48 -19.21
N LYS A 4 -8.32 2.71 -18.90
CA LYS A 4 -7.51 1.72 -18.25
C LYS A 4 -7.21 2.10 -16.81
N GLU A 5 -7.89 3.15 -16.34
CA GLU A 5 -7.64 3.63 -14.99
C GLU A 5 -7.85 2.54 -13.97
N LYS A 6 -8.96 1.81 -14.10
CA LYS A 6 -9.25 0.76 -13.14
C LYS A 6 -8.21 -0.35 -13.19
N GLU A 7 -7.69 -0.65 -14.36
CA GLU A 7 -6.66 -1.66 -14.49
C GLU A 7 -5.39 -1.24 -13.77
N TRP A 8 -5.03 0.04 -13.89
CA TRP A 8 -3.86 0.55 -13.18
C TRP A 8 -4.07 0.58 -11.69
N GLU A 9 -5.28 0.94 -11.26
CA GLU A 9 -5.62 0.90 -9.84
C GLU A 9 -5.54 -0.51 -9.28
N ASP A 10 -6.07 -1.48 -10.02
CA ASP A 10 -6.01 -2.88 -9.59
C ASP A 10 -4.56 -3.37 -9.57
N ARG A 11 -3.74 -2.91 -10.49
CA ARG A 11 -2.35 -3.33 -10.55
C ARG A 11 -1.55 -2.78 -9.37
N VAL A 12 -1.69 -1.50 -9.05
CA VAL A 12 -0.95 -0.92 -7.94
C VAL A 12 -1.43 -1.47 -6.62
N LYS A 13 -2.73 -1.70 -6.49
CA LYS A 13 -3.30 -2.35 -5.32
C LYS A 13 -2.71 -3.74 -5.14
N GLY A 14 -2.65 -4.50 -6.23
CA GLY A 14 -2.12 -5.86 -6.19
C GLY A 14 -0.66 -5.90 -5.80
N LEU A 15 0.13 -4.94 -6.29
CA LEU A 15 1.55 -4.86 -5.93
C LEU A 15 1.72 -4.67 -4.43
N LEU A 16 0.96 -3.74 -3.85
CA LEU A 16 1.08 -3.46 -2.43
C LEU A 16 0.57 -4.62 -1.58
N LYS A 17 -0.58 -5.18 -1.96
CA LYS A 17 -1.13 -6.31 -1.21
C LYS A 17 -0.23 -7.53 -1.27
N ALA A 18 0.42 -7.76 -2.41
CA ALA A 18 1.34 -8.88 -2.55
C ALA A 18 2.55 -8.72 -1.62
N GLU A 19 3.06 -7.50 -1.48
CA GLU A 19 4.20 -7.27 -0.59
C GLU A 19 3.80 -7.45 0.87
N LEU A 20 2.61 -6.99 1.23
CA LEU A 20 2.12 -7.19 2.59
C LEU A 20 1.93 -8.68 2.88
N LYS A 21 1.33 -9.40 1.95
CA LYS A 21 1.09 -10.82 2.13
C LYS A 21 2.38 -11.61 2.19
N ARG A 22 3.32 -11.30 1.32
CA ARG A 22 4.61 -12.00 1.31
C ARG A 22 5.33 -11.87 2.64
N ARG A 23 5.15 -10.72 3.30
CA ARG A 23 5.78 -10.45 4.59
C ARG A 23 4.87 -10.76 5.77
N ASN A 24 3.65 -11.25 5.48
CA ASN A 24 2.68 -11.62 6.50
C ASN A 24 2.36 -10.45 7.43
N ILE A 25 2.13 -9.28 6.83
CA ILE A 25 1.84 -8.05 7.57
C ILE A 25 0.37 -7.72 7.41
N THR A 26 -0.33 -7.56 8.54
CA THR A 26 -1.73 -7.15 8.53
C THR A 26 -1.83 -5.64 8.44
N TYR A 27 -3.04 -5.14 8.16
CA TYR A 27 -3.25 -3.68 8.14
C TYR A 27 -3.00 -3.09 9.52
N ALA A 28 -3.37 -3.80 10.59
CA ALA A 28 -3.12 -3.32 11.94
C ALA A 28 -1.62 -3.17 12.19
N GLU A 29 -0.83 -4.14 11.72
CA GLU A 29 0.61 -4.06 11.86
C GLU A 29 1.20 -2.94 11.00
N LEU A 30 0.61 -2.71 9.84
CA LEU A 30 1.06 -1.64 8.96
C LEU A 30 0.90 -0.27 9.62
N VAL A 31 -0.16 -0.08 10.41
CA VAL A 31 -0.35 1.17 11.16
C VAL A 31 0.89 1.44 12.01
N GLY A 32 1.34 0.44 12.76
CA GLY A 32 2.52 0.58 13.62
C GLY A 32 3.80 0.84 12.84
N LYS A 33 3.95 0.13 11.71
CA LYS A 33 5.15 0.28 10.89
C LYS A 33 5.20 1.66 10.24
N LEU A 34 4.07 2.19 9.81
CA LEU A 34 4.01 3.55 9.28
C LEU A 34 4.32 4.56 10.38
N ALA A 35 3.79 4.34 11.57
CA ALA A 35 4.08 5.23 12.70
C ALA A 35 5.57 5.26 13.01
N ASP A 36 6.26 4.14 12.85
CA ASP A 36 7.70 4.07 13.08
C ASP A 36 8.50 4.98 12.15
N ILE A 37 7.96 5.29 10.97
CA ILE A 37 8.63 6.21 10.06
C ILE A 37 7.94 7.58 10.04
N GLY A 38 7.13 7.86 11.06
CA GLY A 38 6.53 9.17 11.23
C GLY A 38 5.25 9.41 10.44
N VAL A 39 4.63 8.33 9.93
CA VAL A 39 3.40 8.47 9.17
C VAL A 39 2.25 7.95 10.01
N MET A 40 1.39 8.87 10.46
CA MET A 40 0.27 8.53 11.32
C MET A 40 -0.99 8.37 10.49
N ASP A 41 -1.59 7.19 10.57
CA ASP A 41 -2.84 6.90 9.86
C ASP A 41 -3.59 5.84 10.64
N SER A 42 -4.88 5.70 10.35
CA SER A 42 -5.71 4.72 11.04
C SER A 42 -5.88 3.48 10.19
N GLU A 43 -6.17 2.37 10.84
CA GLU A 43 -6.40 1.12 10.11
C GLU A 43 -7.55 1.23 9.11
N PRO A 44 -8.71 1.82 9.47
CA PRO A 44 -9.79 1.96 8.50
C PRO A 44 -9.40 2.79 7.28
N ASN A 45 -8.64 3.87 7.48
CA ASN A 45 -8.20 4.69 6.37
C ASN A 45 -7.25 3.93 5.46
N ILE A 46 -6.30 3.22 6.04
CA ILE A 46 -5.35 2.43 5.28
C ILE A 46 -6.08 1.36 4.48
N ARG A 47 -7.00 0.65 5.13
CA ARG A 47 -7.78 -0.38 4.47
C ARG A 47 -8.55 0.18 3.29
N ASN A 48 -9.19 1.35 3.47
CA ASN A 48 -9.95 1.97 2.40
C ASN A 48 -9.06 2.40 1.24
N LYS A 49 -7.92 3.01 1.53
CA LYS A 49 -7.00 3.44 0.49
C LYS A 49 -6.52 2.25 -0.34
N ILE A 50 -6.10 1.20 0.32
CA ILE A 50 -5.56 0.04 -0.37
C ILE A 50 -6.65 -0.70 -1.14
N SER A 51 -7.82 -0.88 -0.54
CA SER A 51 -8.87 -1.63 -1.21
C SER A 51 -9.39 -0.93 -2.45
N ARG A 52 -9.31 0.40 -2.50
CA ARG A 52 -9.72 1.15 -3.67
C ARG A 52 -8.66 1.22 -4.75
N GLY A 53 -7.40 1.07 -4.37
CA GLY A 53 -6.30 1.24 -5.31
C GLY A 53 -6.14 2.67 -5.78
N LYS A 54 -6.67 3.62 -5.03
CA LYS A 54 -6.65 5.04 -5.41
C LYS A 54 -5.83 5.87 -4.44
N PHE A 55 -4.72 5.34 -4.03
CA PHE A 55 -3.85 6.05 -3.13
C PHE A 55 -2.76 6.77 -3.91
N THR A 56 -2.12 7.73 -3.25
CA THR A 56 -1.07 8.52 -3.90
C THR A 56 0.22 7.73 -4.00
N ALA A 57 1.10 8.18 -4.88
CA ALA A 57 2.44 7.60 -4.96
C ALA A 57 3.18 7.79 -3.65
N VAL A 58 2.91 8.90 -2.96
CA VAL A 58 3.54 9.15 -1.65
C VAL A 58 3.13 8.08 -0.65
N PHE A 59 1.83 7.79 -0.56
CA PHE A 59 1.36 6.75 0.34
C PHE A 59 1.96 5.39 -0.01
N PHE A 60 2.00 5.08 -1.30
CA PHE A 60 2.56 3.83 -1.77
C PHE A 60 4.02 3.67 -1.32
N LEU A 61 4.81 4.71 -1.54
CA LEU A 61 6.21 4.69 -1.15
C LEU A 61 6.37 4.60 0.37
N GLN A 62 5.53 5.30 1.12
CA GLN A 62 5.56 5.22 2.57
C GLN A 62 5.30 3.80 3.06
N CYS A 63 4.31 3.14 2.49
CA CYS A 63 4.00 1.76 2.87
C CYS A 63 5.15 0.83 2.54
N LEU A 64 5.70 0.93 1.32
CA LEU A 64 6.81 0.06 0.93
C LEU A 64 8.02 0.26 1.84
N THR A 65 8.33 1.51 2.14
CA THR A 65 9.43 1.82 3.04
C THR A 65 9.19 1.24 4.42
N ALA A 66 7.97 1.42 4.92
CA ALA A 66 7.63 0.97 6.28
C ALA A 66 7.77 -0.55 6.44
N ILE A 67 7.50 -1.30 5.38
CA ILE A 67 7.59 -2.76 5.46
C ILE A 67 8.91 -3.30 4.94
N GLY A 68 9.85 -2.42 4.60
CA GLY A 68 11.20 -2.84 4.25
C GLY A 68 11.41 -3.25 2.81
N VAL A 69 10.55 -2.80 1.90
CA VAL A 69 10.72 -3.10 0.48
C VAL A 69 11.70 -2.10 -0.11
N SER A 70 12.82 -2.59 -0.62
CA SER A 70 13.81 -1.72 -1.25
C SER A 70 13.80 -1.85 -2.77
N GLU A 71 13.15 -2.88 -3.29
CA GLU A 71 13.03 -3.09 -4.73
C GLU A 71 11.63 -3.56 -5.04
N LEU A 72 11.08 -3.03 -6.12
CA LEU A 72 9.76 -3.41 -6.56
C LEU A 72 9.83 -3.87 -8.01
N ARG A 73 9.31 -5.06 -8.26
CA ARG A 73 9.29 -5.58 -9.62
C ARG A 73 7.95 -5.29 -10.25
N LEU A 74 8.00 -4.70 -11.41
CA LEU A 74 6.81 -4.43 -12.20
C LEU A 74 6.67 -5.46 -13.31
#